data_3bcc615c486de221e6ef3eea56ee56ea
#
_entry.id   3bcc615c486de221e6ef3eea56ee56ea
#
_cell.length_a   1.000
_cell.length_b   1.000
_cell.length_c   1.000
_cell.angle_alpha   90.00
_cell.angle_beta   90.00
_cell.angle_gamma   90.00
#
_symmetry.space_group_name_H-M   'P 1'
#
loop_
_entity.id
_entity.type
_entity.pdbx_description
1 polymer ?
#
loop_
_entity_poly.entity_id
_entity_poly.type
_entity_poly.pdbx_seq_one_letter_code
_entity_poly.pdbx_strand_id
1 'polypeptide(L)'
;RERGVMSGIAVFTAAFMAQNPGIGVSPLIADGERFQRGQILATVEGPVRDLLAAERIALNFTQRMSGIATMTAAFVDAVNAIYSDNYDGSVTRPHRYERTRIVDTRKTTPGLRPFEKYAVVCGGGHNHRYGLSDAVMMKDNHLAALAAHGIDLTGAIRHVREQVGHTTHIEVEVDSLEQIPAVLEGGADTIMLDNFSLDDTRRGVELIGGKALSLIHI
;
A
#
# COMPACT_ATOMS: atom_id res chain seq x y z
N ARG A 1 7.96 23.32 -3.49
CA ARG A 1 7.55 24.49 -2.66
C ARG A 1 7.38 24.13 -1.19
N GLU A 2 7.26 22.84 -0.83
CA GLU A 2 7.05 22.32 0.51
C GLU A 2 8.09 21.24 0.83
N ARG A 3 8.14 20.76 2.08
CA ARG A 3 8.90 19.57 2.45
C ARG A 3 8.19 18.32 1.93
N GLY A 4 8.94 17.25 1.70
CA GLY A 4 8.36 16.00 1.23
C GLY A 4 9.31 14.82 1.25
N VAL A 5 8.88 13.72 0.66
CA VAL A 5 9.67 12.50 0.43
C VAL A 5 9.87 12.34 -1.07
N MET A 6 11.11 12.13 -1.49
CA MET A 6 11.46 11.94 -2.90
C MET A 6 10.99 10.58 -3.40
N SER A 7 10.42 10.58 -4.60
CA SER A 7 10.12 9.35 -5.32
C SER A 7 10.10 9.61 -6.83
N GLY A 8 10.72 8.71 -7.57
CA GLY A 8 10.73 8.74 -9.03
C GLY A 8 11.96 9.39 -9.67
N ILE A 9 13.10 9.45 -9.00
CA ILE A 9 14.33 10.02 -9.55
C ILE A 9 14.80 9.26 -10.80
N ALA A 10 14.64 7.95 -10.83
CA ALA A 10 14.95 7.14 -11.99
C ALA A 10 14.02 7.45 -13.18
N VAL A 11 12.73 7.70 -12.91
CA VAL A 11 11.74 8.08 -13.94
C VAL A 11 12.04 9.49 -14.46
N PHE A 12 12.41 10.41 -13.57
CA PHE A 12 12.88 11.75 -13.92
C PHE A 12 14.05 11.68 -14.91
N THR A 13 15.08 10.92 -14.56
CA THR A 13 16.26 10.71 -15.40
C THR A 13 15.90 10.08 -16.75
N ALA A 14 15.07 9.03 -16.72
CA ALA A 14 14.64 8.33 -17.93
C ALA A 14 13.87 9.23 -18.90
N ALA A 15 13.06 10.16 -18.40
CA ALA A 15 12.32 11.10 -19.25
C ALA A 15 13.25 12.02 -20.04
N PHE A 16 14.32 12.53 -19.43
CA PHE A 16 15.33 13.34 -20.12
C PHE A 16 16.15 12.50 -21.12
N MET A 17 16.60 11.32 -20.69
CA MET A 17 17.39 10.41 -21.54
C MET A 17 16.58 9.88 -22.74
N ALA A 18 15.28 9.69 -22.58
CA ALA A 18 14.40 9.30 -23.69
C ALA A 18 14.25 10.40 -24.74
N GLN A 19 14.33 11.67 -24.33
CA GLN A 19 14.33 12.82 -25.25
C GLN A 19 15.65 12.96 -25.98
N ASN A 20 16.78 12.89 -25.24
CA ASN A 20 18.13 12.96 -25.80
C ASN A 20 19.10 12.25 -24.84
N PRO A 21 19.70 11.11 -25.27
CA PRO A 21 20.69 10.37 -24.45
C PRO A 21 21.93 11.18 -24.04
N GLY A 22 22.21 12.30 -24.70
CA GLY A 22 23.31 13.21 -24.37
C GLY A 22 23.01 14.19 -23.23
N ILE A 23 21.77 14.17 -22.66
CA ILE A 23 21.46 14.99 -21.48
C ILE A 23 22.10 14.36 -20.25
N GLY A 24 22.89 15.17 -19.52
CA GLY A 24 23.41 14.82 -18.21
C GLY A 24 22.37 15.10 -17.12
N VAL A 25 22.05 14.08 -16.32
CA VAL A 25 21.19 14.22 -15.12
C VAL A 25 22.02 13.80 -13.91
N SER A 26 22.12 14.68 -12.93
CA SER A 26 22.84 14.44 -11.67
C SER A 26 21.88 14.54 -10.49
N PRO A 27 21.38 13.41 -9.99
CA PRO A 27 20.56 13.38 -8.78
C PRO A 27 21.37 13.80 -7.55
N LEU A 28 20.76 14.60 -6.67
CA LEU A 28 21.34 15.08 -5.40
C LEU A 28 20.57 14.52 -4.18
N ILE A 29 19.58 13.69 -4.43
CA ILE A 29 18.75 13.02 -3.43
C ILE A 29 18.36 11.65 -3.95
N ALA A 30 18.19 10.68 -3.06
CA ALA A 30 17.68 9.35 -3.39
C ALA A 30 16.18 9.22 -3.15
N ASP A 31 15.53 8.25 -3.82
CA ASP A 31 14.15 7.89 -3.55
C ASP A 31 14.00 7.40 -2.10
N GLY A 32 12.95 7.83 -1.40
CA GLY A 32 12.70 7.59 0.01
C GLY A 32 13.33 8.63 0.97
N GLU A 33 14.24 9.46 0.50
CA GLU A 33 14.81 10.52 1.33
C GLU A 33 13.86 11.72 1.46
N ARG A 34 13.95 12.40 2.62
CA ARG A 34 13.17 13.59 2.92
C ARG A 34 13.89 14.84 2.42
N PHE A 35 13.14 15.72 1.78
CA PHE A 35 13.66 17.01 1.32
C PHE A 35 12.94 18.19 1.97
N GLN A 36 13.62 19.33 2.01
CA GLN A 36 13.12 20.59 2.54
C GLN A 36 12.78 21.56 1.41
N ARG A 37 11.97 22.56 1.76
CA ARG A 37 11.65 23.65 0.84
C ARG A 37 12.93 24.37 0.37
N GLY A 38 13.05 24.55 -0.96
CA GLY A 38 14.20 25.24 -1.57
C GLY A 38 15.43 24.34 -1.80
N GLN A 39 15.41 23.10 -1.37
CA GLN A 39 16.48 22.15 -1.66
C GLN A 39 16.54 21.83 -3.15
N ILE A 40 17.73 21.78 -3.71
CA ILE A 40 17.98 21.30 -5.08
C ILE A 40 18.01 19.78 -5.04
N LEU A 41 17.17 19.12 -5.83
CA LEU A 41 17.01 17.67 -5.82
C LEU A 41 17.76 16.98 -6.96
N ALA A 42 17.98 17.67 -8.07
CA ALA A 42 18.79 17.22 -9.20
C ALA A 42 19.26 18.42 -10.02
N THR A 43 20.33 18.23 -10.78
CA THR A 43 20.76 19.15 -11.85
C THR A 43 20.67 18.46 -13.19
N VAL A 44 20.35 19.21 -14.23
CA VAL A 44 20.18 18.70 -15.59
C VAL A 44 20.95 19.60 -16.57
N GLU A 45 21.80 19.00 -17.42
CA GLU A 45 22.62 19.71 -18.38
C GLU A 45 22.43 19.14 -19.78
N GLY A 46 22.25 20.01 -20.78
CA GLY A 46 22.09 19.59 -22.18
C GLY A 46 21.57 20.70 -23.08
N PRO A 47 21.25 20.37 -24.34
CA PRO A 47 20.67 21.33 -25.29
C PRO A 47 19.33 21.87 -24.77
N VAL A 48 19.18 23.19 -24.73
CA VAL A 48 18.01 23.88 -24.16
C VAL A 48 16.70 23.39 -24.73
N ARG A 49 16.62 23.16 -26.05
CA ARG A 49 15.42 22.65 -26.73
C ARG A 49 14.97 21.30 -26.16
N ASP A 50 15.91 20.38 -25.95
CA ASP A 50 15.64 19.03 -25.49
C ASP A 50 15.29 19.02 -23.97
N LEU A 51 15.97 19.87 -23.19
CA LEU A 51 15.63 20.09 -21.78
C LEU A 51 14.18 20.55 -21.62
N LEU A 52 13.76 21.57 -22.36
CA LEU A 52 12.40 22.12 -22.31
C LEU A 52 11.35 21.11 -22.79
N ALA A 53 11.69 20.26 -23.76
CA ALA A 53 10.78 19.23 -24.28
C ALA A 53 10.51 18.11 -23.24
N ALA A 54 11.53 17.70 -22.46
CA ALA A 54 11.42 16.63 -21.47
C ALA A 54 10.90 17.11 -20.11
N GLU A 55 11.18 18.36 -19.74
CA GLU A 55 10.96 18.90 -18.38
C GLU A 55 9.56 18.59 -17.83
N ARG A 56 8.52 18.88 -18.60
CA ARG A 56 7.15 18.77 -18.11
C ARG A 56 6.78 17.32 -17.78
N ILE A 57 7.20 16.36 -18.60
CA ILE A 57 6.96 14.94 -18.39
C ILE A 57 7.73 14.47 -17.15
N ALA A 58 9.01 14.79 -17.06
CA ALA A 58 9.86 14.46 -15.91
C ALA A 58 9.27 14.98 -14.60
N LEU A 59 8.89 16.25 -14.56
CA LEU A 59 8.30 16.88 -13.38
C LEU A 59 6.92 16.31 -13.02
N ASN A 60 6.06 16.00 -13.99
CA ASN A 60 4.73 15.46 -13.71
C ASN A 60 4.82 14.10 -13.01
N PHE A 61 5.65 13.20 -13.48
CA PHE A 61 5.86 11.90 -12.81
C PHE A 61 6.45 12.08 -11.41
N THR A 62 7.54 12.83 -11.30
CA THR A 62 8.24 13.01 -10.03
C THR A 62 7.38 13.70 -8.97
N GLN A 63 6.63 14.72 -9.35
CA GLN A 63 5.72 15.43 -8.45
C GLN A 63 4.59 14.51 -7.97
N ARG A 64 3.99 13.72 -8.88
CA ARG A 64 2.95 12.76 -8.51
C ARG A 64 3.49 11.68 -7.56
N MET A 65 4.60 11.06 -7.91
CA MET A 65 5.22 10.01 -7.12
C MET A 65 5.66 10.53 -5.75
N SER A 66 6.33 11.69 -5.70
CA SER A 66 6.74 12.31 -4.43
C SER A 66 5.54 12.77 -3.58
N GLY A 67 4.44 13.16 -4.21
CA GLY A 67 3.18 13.46 -3.50
C GLY A 67 2.61 12.23 -2.79
N ILE A 68 2.56 11.07 -3.47
CA ILE A 68 2.14 9.80 -2.89
C ILE A 68 3.09 9.37 -1.77
N ALA A 69 4.41 9.41 -2.01
CA ALA A 69 5.41 9.06 -1.00
C ALA A 69 5.31 9.95 0.24
N THR A 70 5.10 11.25 0.06
CA THR A 70 4.96 12.21 1.16
C THR A 70 3.71 11.94 1.99
N MET A 71 2.57 11.67 1.35
CA MET A 71 1.33 11.33 2.05
C MET A 71 1.47 10.00 2.78
N THR A 72 2.03 8.98 2.14
CA THR A 72 2.30 7.69 2.79
C THR A 72 3.19 7.84 4.01
N ALA A 73 4.26 8.63 3.91
CA ALA A 73 5.17 8.89 5.03
C ALA A 73 4.44 9.56 6.21
N ALA A 74 3.48 10.45 5.95
CA ALA A 74 2.69 11.07 7.01
C ALA A 74 1.85 10.04 7.78
N PHE A 75 1.23 9.07 7.09
CA PHE A 75 0.51 7.98 7.75
C PHE A 75 1.45 7.04 8.51
N VAL A 76 2.59 6.69 7.91
CA VAL A 76 3.60 5.84 8.56
C VAL A 76 4.15 6.51 9.82
N ASP A 77 4.44 7.79 9.76
CA ASP A 77 4.91 8.58 10.92
C ASP A 77 3.86 8.60 12.04
N ALA A 78 2.58 8.83 11.69
CA ALA A 78 1.48 8.85 12.66
C ALA A 78 1.31 7.50 13.37
N VAL A 79 1.39 6.39 12.63
CA VAL A 79 1.35 5.04 13.21
C VAL A 79 2.57 4.78 14.09
N ASN A 80 3.78 5.15 13.63
CA ASN A 80 5.01 4.94 14.41
C ASN A 80 5.05 5.79 15.68
N ALA A 81 4.47 6.99 15.69
CA ALA A 81 4.39 7.84 16.87
C ALA A 81 3.66 7.15 18.03
N ILE A 82 2.57 6.42 17.73
CA ILE A 82 1.80 5.68 18.75
C ILE A 82 2.67 4.62 19.45
N TYR A 83 3.56 3.96 18.70
CA TYR A 83 4.44 2.93 19.25
C TYR A 83 5.63 3.50 20.02
N SER A 84 6.06 4.75 19.74
CA SER A 84 7.17 5.39 20.45
C SER A 84 6.75 5.99 21.80
N ASP A 85 5.54 6.55 21.88
CA ASP A 85 5.05 7.25 23.07
C ASP A 85 4.54 6.30 24.17
N ASN A 86 4.19 5.07 23.84
CA ASN A 86 3.67 4.06 24.78
C ASN A 86 4.72 3.00 25.20
N TYR A 87 5.99 3.20 24.84
CA TYR A 87 7.02 2.23 25.18
C TYR A 87 7.58 2.47 26.58
N ASP A 88 6.93 1.91 27.60
CA ASP A 88 7.40 1.92 29.01
C ASP A 88 8.39 0.78 29.34
N GLY A 89 8.77 -0.04 28.34
CA GLY A 89 9.67 -1.18 28.54
C GLY A 89 9.02 -2.42 29.15
N SER A 90 7.74 -2.37 29.53
CA SER A 90 7.01 -3.48 30.17
C SER A 90 6.38 -4.46 29.17
N VAL A 91 6.20 -4.04 27.94
CA VAL A 91 5.68 -4.91 26.86
C VAL A 91 6.89 -5.46 26.10
N THR A 92 7.04 -6.77 26.07
CA THR A 92 7.92 -7.46 25.12
C THR A 92 7.68 -6.86 23.74
N ARG A 93 8.76 -6.38 23.09
CA ARG A 93 8.65 -5.79 21.75
C ARG A 93 7.76 -6.66 20.88
N PRO A 94 6.70 -6.11 20.29
CA PRO A 94 5.88 -6.88 19.37
C PRO A 94 6.80 -7.55 18.34
N HIS A 95 6.55 -8.81 18.06
CA HIS A 95 7.24 -9.50 16.99
C HIS A 95 7.14 -8.63 15.71
N ARG A 96 8.12 -8.73 14.80
CA ARG A 96 8.22 -7.93 13.58
C ARG A 96 6.90 -7.85 12.78
N TYR A 97 5.97 -8.75 13.02
CA TYR A 97 4.64 -8.82 12.40
C TYR A 97 3.51 -8.15 13.20
N GLU A 98 3.78 -7.65 14.40
CA GLU A 98 2.76 -7.06 15.29
C GLU A 98 2.62 -5.54 15.13
N ARG A 99 3.46 -4.90 14.29
CA ARG A 99 3.32 -3.46 13.99
C ARG A 99 2.31 -3.26 12.86
N THR A 100 1.36 -2.36 13.09
CA THR A 100 0.46 -1.87 12.05
C THR A 100 1.26 -1.33 10.86
N ARG A 101 0.89 -1.73 9.65
CA ARG A 101 1.53 -1.30 8.41
C ARG A 101 0.54 -0.51 7.57
N ILE A 102 1.03 0.52 6.92
CA ILE A 102 0.30 1.22 5.87
C ILE A 102 0.55 0.47 4.56
N VAL A 103 -0.54 0.07 3.89
CA VAL A 103 -0.47 -0.64 2.61
C VAL A 103 -1.26 0.09 1.53
N ASP A 104 -0.86 -0.08 0.28
CA ASP A 104 -1.57 0.46 -0.87
C ASP A 104 -2.78 -0.38 -1.26
N THR A 105 -3.45 0.03 -2.33
CA THR A 105 -4.56 -0.70 -2.93
C THR A 105 -4.35 -0.88 -4.44
N ARG A 106 -5.32 -1.53 -5.11
CA ARG A 106 -5.40 -1.58 -6.57
C ARG A 106 -6.17 -0.40 -7.17
N LYS A 107 -6.67 0.52 -6.36
CA LYS A 107 -7.36 1.75 -6.81
C LYS A 107 -6.32 2.78 -7.28
N THR A 108 -5.69 2.49 -8.41
CA THR A 108 -4.60 3.27 -8.99
C THR A 108 -5.05 3.95 -10.29
N THR A 109 -4.34 5.02 -10.67
CA THR A 109 -4.54 5.65 -11.97
C THR A 109 -4.24 4.64 -13.08
N PRO A 110 -5.13 4.50 -14.10
CA PRO A 110 -4.89 3.59 -15.21
C PRO A 110 -3.49 3.79 -15.83
N GLY A 111 -2.76 2.69 -16.01
CA GLY A 111 -1.39 2.68 -16.54
C GLY A 111 -0.29 3.12 -15.57
N LEU A 112 -0.61 3.70 -14.40
CA LEU A 112 0.39 4.24 -13.46
C LEU A 112 0.64 3.37 -12.22
N ARG A 113 0.02 2.21 -12.11
CA ARG A 113 0.14 1.33 -10.94
C ARG A 113 1.57 1.01 -10.51
N PRO A 114 2.52 0.69 -11.42
CA PRO A 114 3.91 0.43 -11.03
C PRO A 114 4.55 1.62 -10.31
N PHE A 115 4.31 2.83 -10.81
CA PHE A 115 4.87 4.06 -10.27
C PHE A 115 4.22 4.45 -8.94
N GLU A 116 2.90 4.30 -8.81
CA GLU A 116 2.17 4.65 -7.61
C GLU A 116 2.48 3.68 -6.45
N LYS A 117 2.55 2.37 -6.73
CA LYS A 117 2.95 1.36 -5.74
C LYS A 117 4.40 1.52 -5.30
N TYR A 118 5.30 1.83 -6.22
CA TYR A 118 6.68 2.17 -5.89
C TYR A 118 6.77 3.40 -4.98
N ALA A 119 5.99 4.43 -5.27
CA ALA A 119 5.96 5.64 -4.47
C ALA A 119 5.47 5.41 -3.03
N VAL A 120 4.53 4.47 -2.82
CA VAL A 120 4.11 4.05 -1.47
C VAL A 120 5.28 3.45 -0.71
N VAL A 121 6.09 2.61 -1.34
CA VAL A 121 7.30 2.02 -0.71
C VAL A 121 8.31 3.12 -0.36
N CYS A 122 8.54 4.09 -1.24
CA CYS A 122 9.41 5.23 -0.95
C CYS A 122 8.93 6.03 0.28
N GLY A 123 7.62 6.09 0.52
CA GLY A 123 7.03 6.72 1.71
C GLY A 123 7.12 5.86 2.99
N GLY A 124 7.72 4.67 2.93
CA GLY A 124 7.81 3.73 4.06
C GLY A 124 6.59 2.83 4.23
N GLY A 125 5.62 2.87 3.31
CA GLY A 125 4.51 1.93 3.25
C GLY A 125 4.90 0.60 2.61
N HIS A 126 3.91 -0.27 2.45
CA HIS A 126 4.07 -1.60 1.84
C HIS A 126 3.07 -1.79 0.71
N ASN A 127 3.37 -2.72 -0.19
CA ASN A 127 2.45 -3.08 -1.26
C ASN A 127 1.50 -4.19 -0.80
N HIS A 128 0.21 -3.98 -1.02
CA HIS A 128 -0.80 -5.02 -1.11
C HIS A 128 -0.69 -5.72 -2.47
N ARG A 129 -1.52 -6.72 -2.76
CA ARG A 129 -1.49 -7.44 -4.04
C ARG A 129 -1.43 -6.48 -5.23
N TYR A 130 -0.58 -6.80 -6.21
CA TYR A 130 -0.40 -6.00 -7.42
C TYR A 130 -1.50 -6.28 -8.44
N GLY A 131 -1.85 -7.57 -8.60
CA GLY A 131 -2.83 -8.06 -9.55
C GLY A 131 -3.87 -9.00 -8.92
N LEU A 132 -4.64 -9.68 -9.76
CA LEU A 132 -5.64 -10.67 -9.32
C LEU A 132 -5.03 -12.03 -9.02
N SER A 133 -3.83 -12.29 -9.55
CA SER A 133 -3.12 -13.56 -9.41
C SER A 133 -2.24 -13.67 -8.16
N ASP A 134 -2.03 -12.56 -7.42
CA ASP A 134 -1.11 -12.55 -6.28
C ASP A 134 -1.74 -13.09 -5.00
N ALA A 135 -3.04 -12.86 -4.83
CA ALA A 135 -3.81 -13.33 -3.68
C ALA A 135 -5.30 -13.38 -4.03
N VAL A 136 -6.02 -14.29 -3.40
CA VAL A 136 -7.48 -14.30 -3.45
C VAL A 136 -8.01 -13.18 -2.56
N MET A 137 -9.05 -12.49 -3.02
CA MET A 137 -9.83 -11.57 -2.22
C MET A 137 -11.31 -11.89 -2.43
N MET A 138 -11.97 -12.33 -1.39
CA MET A 138 -13.40 -12.59 -1.39
C MET A 138 -14.12 -11.35 -0.85
N LYS A 139 -15.14 -10.91 -1.58
CA LYS A 139 -15.91 -9.71 -1.29
C LYS A 139 -17.39 -10.05 -1.21
N ASP A 140 -18.20 -9.11 -0.70
CA ASP A 140 -19.65 -9.18 -0.59
C ASP A 140 -20.33 -9.81 -1.82
N ASN A 141 -20.01 -9.32 -3.01
CA ASN A 141 -20.56 -9.84 -4.27
C ASN A 141 -20.20 -11.31 -4.55
N HIS A 142 -18.99 -11.73 -4.20
CA HIS A 142 -18.57 -13.13 -4.34
C HIS A 142 -19.32 -14.02 -3.34
N LEU A 143 -19.43 -13.52 -2.10
CA LEU A 143 -20.14 -14.23 -1.02
C LEU A 143 -21.63 -14.36 -1.32
N ALA A 144 -22.26 -13.30 -1.83
CA ALA A 144 -23.66 -13.32 -2.25
C ALA A 144 -23.91 -14.33 -3.41
N ALA A 145 -23.00 -14.40 -4.38
CA ALA A 145 -23.08 -15.35 -5.48
C ALA A 145 -23.00 -16.81 -4.98
N LEU A 146 -22.11 -17.10 -4.03
CA LEU A 146 -21.97 -18.43 -3.44
C LEU A 146 -23.16 -18.80 -2.55
N ALA A 147 -23.68 -17.85 -1.76
CA ALA A 147 -24.88 -18.04 -0.95
C ALA A 147 -26.11 -18.37 -1.79
N ALA A 148 -26.26 -17.76 -2.98
CA ALA A 148 -27.32 -18.10 -3.93
C ALA A 148 -27.28 -19.59 -4.42
N HIS A 149 -26.14 -20.25 -4.28
CA HIS A 149 -25.95 -21.68 -4.56
C HIS A 149 -25.98 -22.54 -3.30
N GLY A 150 -26.41 -21.99 -2.16
CA GLY A 150 -26.53 -22.71 -0.90
C GLY A 150 -25.20 -22.98 -0.17
N ILE A 151 -24.14 -22.27 -0.57
CA ILE A 151 -22.82 -22.37 0.07
C ILE A 151 -22.72 -21.26 1.11
N ASP A 152 -22.53 -21.64 2.37
CA ASP A 152 -22.31 -20.66 3.45
C ASP A 152 -20.90 -20.06 3.40
N LEU A 153 -20.66 -19.03 4.21
CA LEU A 153 -19.40 -18.28 4.23
C LEU A 153 -18.19 -19.16 4.56
N THR A 154 -18.32 -20.04 5.56
CA THR A 154 -17.28 -20.98 5.96
C THR A 154 -16.97 -21.98 4.83
N GLY A 155 -17.99 -22.58 4.24
CA GLY A 155 -17.86 -23.50 3.11
C GLY A 155 -17.27 -22.85 1.87
N ALA A 156 -17.63 -21.59 1.60
CA ALA A 156 -17.08 -20.81 0.48
C ALA A 156 -15.56 -20.64 0.60
N ILE A 157 -15.07 -20.28 1.80
CA ILE A 157 -13.64 -20.07 2.03
C ILE A 157 -12.88 -21.41 1.93
N ARG A 158 -13.42 -22.47 2.51
CA ARG A 158 -12.83 -23.83 2.41
C ARG A 158 -12.77 -24.30 0.96
N HIS A 159 -13.85 -24.11 0.20
CA HIS A 159 -13.87 -24.46 -1.22
C HIS A 159 -12.78 -23.70 -2.00
N VAL A 160 -12.62 -22.39 -1.79
CA VAL A 160 -11.55 -21.61 -2.44
C VAL A 160 -10.16 -22.15 -2.03
N ARG A 161 -9.95 -22.47 -0.75
CA ARG A 161 -8.69 -23.04 -0.25
C ARG A 161 -8.31 -24.33 -0.96
N GLU A 162 -9.26 -25.18 -1.30
CA GLU A 162 -9.04 -26.43 -2.04
C GLU A 162 -8.66 -26.21 -3.51
N GLN A 163 -9.04 -25.07 -4.09
CA GLN A 163 -8.80 -24.77 -5.51
C GLN A 163 -7.49 -23.99 -5.76
N VAL A 164 -6.86 -23.45 -4.73
CA VAL A 164 -5.65 -22.62 -4.86
C VAL A 164 -4.42 -23.34 -4.31
N GLY A 165 -3.23 -22.89 -4.74
CA GLY A 165 -1.96 -23.40 -4.21
C GLY A 165 -1.82 -23.12 -2.71
N HIS A 166 -1.10 -23.96 -1.98
CA HIS A 166 -0.91 -23.85 -0.52
C HIS A 166 -0.27 -22.54 -0.05
N THR A 167 0.45 -21.84 -0.92
CA THR A 167 1.06 -20.54 -0.63
C THR A 167 0.16 -19.35 -0.97
N THR A 168 -1.03 -19.60 -1.57
CA THR A 168 -1.93 -18.54 -1.97
C THR A 168 -2.64 -17.96 -0.75
N HIS A 169 -2.46 -16.68 -0.54
CA HIS A 169 -3.11 -15.92 0.53
C HIS A 169 -4.59 -15.70 0.23
N ILE A 170 -5.46 -15.93 1.22
CA ILE A 170 -6.90 -15.69 1.12
C ILE A 170 -7.29 -14.56 2.06
N GLU A 171 -7.75 -13.47 1.48
CA GLU A 171 -8.31 -12.32 2.18
C GLU A 171 -9.81 -12.29 2.00
N VAL A 172 -10.55 -12.05 3.07
CA VAL A 172 -12.01 -11.93 3.07
C VAL A 172 -12.43 -10.58 3.62
N GLU A 173 -13.19 -9.84 2.83
CA GLU A 173 -13.80 -8.56 3.21
C GLU A 173 -15.10 -8.84 3.95
N VAL A 174 -15.28 -8.27 5.13
CA VAL A 174 -16.49 -8.37 5.96
C VAL A 174 -17.02 -6.97 6.26
N ASP A 175 -18.33 -6.82 6.32
CA ASP A 175 -19.06 -5.59 6.60
C ASP A 175 -19.78 -5.61 7.95
N SER A 176 -19.70 -6.73 8.67
CA SER A 176 -20.30 -6.89 9.99
C SER A 176 -19.47 -7.80 10.92
N LEU A 177 -19.61 -7.57 12.24
CA LEU A 177 -18.90 -8.36 13.27
C LEU A 177 -19.35 -9.82 13.29
N GLU A 178 -20.59 -10.08 12.93
CA GLU A 178 -21.22 -11.40 12.92
C GLU A 178 -20.58 -12.35 11.90
N GLN A 179 -19.96 -11.83 10.85
CA GLN A 179 -19.27 -12.62 9.82
C GLN A 179 -17.91 -13.15 10.28
N ILE A 180 -17.25 -12.46 11.22
CA ILE A 180 -15.86 -12.75 11.63
C ILE A 180 -15.68 -14.21 12.10
N PRO A 181 -16.54 -14.78 12.96
CA PRO A 181 -16.38 -16.17 13.40
C PRO A 181 -16.40 -17.18 12.25
N ALA A 182 -17.31 -17.02 11.29
CA ALA A 182 -17.43 -17.91 10.14
C ALA A 182 -16.21 -17.79 9.20
N VAL A 183 -15.68 -16.59 9.03
CA VAL A 183 -14.46 -16.34 8.23
C VAL A 183 -13.24 -16.99 8.87
N LEU A 184 -13.10 -16.88 10.19
CA LEU A 184 -12.02 -17.54 10.95
C LEU A 184 -12.12 -19.06 10.84
N GLU A 185 -13.34 -19.61 10.99
CA GLU A 185 -13.59 -21.04 10.86
C GLU A 185 -13.29 -21.55 9.44
N GLY A 186 -13.54 -20.73 8.42
CA GLY A 186 -13.22 -21.02 7.03
C GLY A 186 -11.71 -21.04 6.72
N GLY A 187 -10.88 -20.47 7.60
CA GLY A 187 -9.42 -20.46 7.45
C GLY A 187 -8.90 -19.37 6.53
N ALA A 188 -9.49 -18.18 6.59
CA ALA A 188 -8.95 -16.99 5.94
C ALA A 188 -7.62 -16.56 6.58
N ASP A 189 -6.67 -16.09 5.76
CA ASP A 189 -5.38 -15.60 6.23
C ASP A 189 -5.45 -14.13 6.68
N THR A 190 -6.32 -13.34 6.03
CA THR A 190 -6.59 -11.94 6.37
C THR A 190 -8.10 -11.68 6.39
N ILE A 191 -8.55 -10.90 7.35
CA ILE A 191 -9.91 -10.37 7.44
C ILE A 191 -9.85 -8.86 7.28
N MET A 192 -10.48 -8.34 6.22
CA MET A 192 -10.60 -6.91 5.97
C MET A 192 -11.92 -6.40 6.58
N LEU A 193 -11.80 -5.47 7.51
CA LEU A 193 -12.94 -4.78 8.11
C LEU A 193 -13.30 -3.58 7.23
N ASP A 194 -14.38 -3.68 6.45
CA ASP A 194 -14.78 -2.66 5.50
C ASP A 194 -15.93 -1.82 6.05
N ASN A 195 -15.77 -0.49 6.00
CA ASN A 195 -16.75 0.49 6.48
C ASN A 195 -17.15 0.38 7.97
N PHE A 196 -16.28 -0.19 8.80
CA PHE A 196 -16.53 -0.29 10.25
C PHE A 196 -16.35 1.06 10.94
N SER A 197 -17.15 1.31 11.98
CA SER A 197 -16.89 2.39 12.93
C SER A 197 -15.59 2.10 13.70
N LEU A 198 -14.99 3.12 14.34
CA LEU A 198 -13.80 2.91 15.17
C LEU A 198 -14.03 1.90 16.30
N ASP A 199 -15.23 1.92 16.91
CA ASP A 199 -15.57 1.01 17.99
C ASP A 199 -15.79 -0.42 17.47
N ASP A 200 -16.43 -0.59 16.34
CA ASP A 200 -16.58 -1.90 15.72
C ASP A 200 -15.24 -2.43 15.16
N THR A 201 -14.36 -1.55 14.68
CA THR A 201 -12.99 -1.93 14.31
C THR A 201 -12.24 -2.51 15.50
N ARG A 202 -12.30 -1.87 16.70
CA ARG A 202 -11.66 -2.41 17.92
C ARG A 202 -12.23 -3.77 18.28
N ARG A 203 -13.57 -3.89 18.30
CA ARG A 203 -14.26 -5.17 18.57
C ARG A 203 -13.93 -6.25 17.55
N GLY A 204 -13.84 -5.88 16.26
CA GLY A 204 -13.44 -6.80 15.19
C GLY A 204 -12.02 -7.32 15.37
N VAL A 205 -11.06 -6.46 15.69
CA VAL A 205 -9.68 -6.86 15.98
C VAL A 205 -9.60 -7.78 17.21
N GLU A 206 -10.36 -7.49 18.27
CA GLU A 206 -10.48 -8.35 19.45
C GLU A 206 -11.07 -9.72 19.11
N LEU A 207 -12.12 -9.79 18.30
CA LEU A 207 -12.73 -11.04 17.85
C LEU A 207 -11.78 -11.88 16.99
N ILE A 208 -11.02 -11.25 16.12
CA ILE A 208 -9.99 -11.93 15.29
C ILE A 208 -8.90 -12.50 16.20
N GLY A 209 -8.50 -11.77 17.25
CA GLY A 209 -7.66 -12.29 18.33
C GLY A 209 -6.33 -12.88 17.87
N GLY A 210 -5.72 -12.37 16.81
CA GLY A 210 -4.45 -12.85 16.26
C GLY A 210 -4.54 -14.18 15.49
N LYS A 211 -5.74 -14.74 15.26
CA LYS A 211 -5.94 -15.96 14.48
C LYS A 211 -5.82 -15.73 12.97
N ALA A 212 -6.03 -14.52 12.52
CA ALA A 212 -5.82 -14.04 11.17
C ALA A 212 -5.25 -12.62 11.22
N LEU A 213 -4.69 -12.14 10.10
CA LEU A 213 -4.29 -10.74 10.00
C LEU A 213 -5.54 -9.86 9.89
N SER A 214 -5.60 -8.78 10.68
CA SER A 214 -6.66 -7.78 10.55
C SER A 214 -6.22 -6.69 9.58
N LEU A 215 -7.02 -6.42 8.56
CA LEU A 215 -6.83 -5.31 7.64
C LEU A 215 -8.00 -4.33 7.79
N ILE A 216 -7.70 -3.03 7.83
CA ILE A 216 -8.69 -1.98 7.96
C ILE A 216 -8.67 -1.16 6.69
N HIS A 217 -9.82 -1.04 6.03
CA HIS A 217 -9.98 -0.17 4.87
C HIS A 217 -10.40 1.22 5.36
N ILE A 218 -9.52 2.19 5.14
CA ILE A 218 -9.71 3.60 5.53
C ILE A 218 -10.17 4.41 4.31
#